data_abbd08065d4123e6b406b4e5521c36b1
#
_entry.id   abbd08065d4123e6b406b4e5521c36b1
#
_cell.length_a   1.000
_cell.length_b   1.000
_cell.length_c   1.000
_cell.angle_alpha   90.00
_cell.angle_beta   90.00
_cell.angle_gamma   90.00
#
_symmetry.space_group_name_H-M   'P 1'
#
loop_
_entity.id
_entity.type
_entity.pdbx_description
1 polymer ?
#
loop_
_entity_poly.entity_id
_entity_poly.type
_entity_poly.pdbx_seq_one_letter_code
_entity_poly.pdbx_strand_id
1 'polypeptide(L)'
;MRKRVLVYGLCLLGVVSALSAKDRKGGALYKDAKAPIEKRVEDLLSRMTLEEKVMQLNQYTLGRNNNVNNVGEEVKKVPAEIGSLIYFETNSELRNNMQKKAMEESRLGIPIIFGYDAIHGFRTVYPISLAQACSWNPDLVERACAVSAQ
;
A
#
# COMPACT_ATOMS: atom_id res chain seq x y z
N MET A 1 -37.56 -3.59 -63.60
CA MET A 1 -36.16 -3.93 -63.34
C MET A 1 -35.72 -3.13 -62.11
N ARG A 2 -35.71 -3.74 -60.91
CA ARG A 2 -35.24 -3.11 -59.63
C ARG A 2 -33.81 -3.56 -59.35
N LYS A 3 -32.87 -2.62 -59.42
CA LYS A 3 -31.49 -2.85 -59.00
C LYS A 3 -31.40 -2.87 -57.47
N ARG A 4 -31.02 -4.02 -56.90
CA ARG A 4 -30.68 -4.18 -55.49
C ARG A 4 -29.27 -3.68 -55.27
N VAL A 5 -29.11 -2.59 -54.50
CA VAL A 5 -27.83 -2.09 -54.02
C VAL A 5 -27.52 -2.89 -52.75
N LEU A 6 -26.47 -3.68 -52.81
CA LEU A 6 -25.93 -4.42 -51.65
C LEU A 6 -25.01 -3.48 -50.90
N VAL A 7 -25.43 -3.04 -49.71
CA VAL A 7 -24.58 -2.25 -48.81
C VAL A 7 -23.81 -3.24 -47.92
N TYR A 8 -22.52 -3.39 -48.17
CA TYR A 8 -21.62 -4.11 -47.29
C TYR A 8 -21.26 -3.19 -46.09
N GLY A 9 -21.93 -3.41 -44.97
CA GLY A 9 -21.52 -2.82 -43.71
C GLY A 9 -20.26 -3.49 -43.23
N LEU A 10 -19.14 -2.78 -43.30
CA LEU A 10 -17.85 -3.19 -42.74
C LEU A 10 -17.91 -2.95 -41.25
N CYS A 11 -18.26 -3.96 -40.45
CA CYS A 11 -18.11 -3.95 -39.02
C CYS A 11 -16.60 -4.04 -38.68
N LEU A 12 -15.98 -2.90 -38.44
CA LEU A 12 -14.70 -2.82 -37.79
C LEU A 12 -14.88 -3.20 -36.31
N LEU A 13 -14.80 -4.49 -36.01
CA LEU A 13 -14.61 -5.01 -34.69
C LEU A 13 -13.21 -4.56 -34.22
N GLY A 14 -13.19 -3.47 -33.48
CA GLY A 14 -12.00 -3.06 -32.72
C GLY A 14 -11.65 -4.18 -31.73
N VAL A 15 -10.65 -4.99 -32.09
CA VAL A 15 -10.00 -5.91 -31.15
C VAL A 15 -9.25 -5.04 -30.16
N VAL A 16 -9.91 -4.73 -29.04
CA VAL A 16 -9.22 -4.26 -27.83
C VAL A 16 -8.33 -5.44 -27.40
N SER A 17 -7.09 -5.41 -27.85
CA SER A 17 -6.06 -6.31 -27.36
C SER A 17 -5.88 -6.02 -25.89
N ALA A 18 -6.58 -6.79 -25.04
CA ALA A 18 -6.18 -6.94 -23.66
C ALA A 18 -4.75 -7.50 -23.71
N LEU A 19 -3.77 -6.64 -23.53
CA LEU A 19 -2.41 -7.04 -23.23
C LEU A 19 -2.47 -7.72 -21.86
N SER A 20 -2.87 -8.99 -21.87
CA SER A 20 -2.61 -9.92 -20.78
C SER A 20 -1.10 -9.86 -20.57
N ALA A 21 -0.68 -9.39 -19.41
CA ALA A 21 0.72 -9.41 -18.98
C ALA A 21 1.14 -10.88 -18.98
N LYS A 22 1.75 -11.31 -20.10
CA LYS A 22 2.25 -12.66 -20.28
C LYS A 22 3.32 -12.88 -19.22
N ASP A 23 3.04 -13.72 -18.24
CA ASP A 23 4.03 -14.18 -17.27
C ASP A 23 5.29 -14.59 -18.02
N ARG A 24 6.30 -13.73 -17.99
CA ARG A 24 7.61 -14.07 -18.51
C ARG A 24 8.13 -15.19 -17.61
N LYS A 25 8.47 -16.34 -18.19
CA LYS A 25 9.07 -17.50 -17.55
C LYS A 25 10.48 -17.18 -17.03
N GLY A 26 10.55 -16.35 -16.03
CA GLY A 26 11.70 -15.97 -15.24
C GLY A 26 11.10 -15.30 -14.01
N GLY A 27 11.55 -15.66 -12.81
CA GLY A 27 11.01 -15.11 -11.57
C GLY A 27 10.89 -13.60 -11.65
N ALA A 28 9.87 -13.05 -11.02
CA ALA A 28 9.61 -11.61 -11.06
C ALA A 28 10.81 -10.86 -10.47
N LEU A 29 11.45 -10.01 -11.28
CA LEU A 29 12.67 -9.30 -10.90
C LEU A 29 12.48 -8.45 -9.62
N TYR A 30 11.29 -7.88 -9.44
CA TYR A 30 10.98 -7.08 -8.25
C TYR A 30 11.06 -7.89 -6.94
N LYS A 31 10.95 -9.22 -7.00
CA LYS A 31 11.09 -10.13 -5.84
C LYS A 31 12.54 -10.51 -5.56
N ASP A 32 13.47 -10.25 -6.47
CA ASP A 32 14.88 -10.53 -6.27
C ASP A 32 15.54 -9.45 -5.40
N ALA A 33 15.79 -9.76 -4.14
CA ALA A 33 16.42 -8.83 -3.20
C ALA A 33 17.86 -8.42 -3.60
N LYS A 34 18.52 -9.16 -4.49
CA LYS A 34 19.89 -8.86 -4.96
C LYS A 34 19.92 -7.92 -6.16
N ALA A 35 18.77 -7.75 -6.84
CA ALA A 35 18.68 -6.85 -7.98
C ALA A 35 18.70 -5.38 -7.53
N PRO A 36 19.22 -4.45 -8.36
CA PRO A 36 19.18 -3.02 -8.07
C PRO A 36 17.74 -2.52 -7.85
N ILE A 37 17.57 -1.61 -6.87
CA ILE A 37 16.24 -1.12 -6.45
C ILE A 37 15.48 -0.53 -7.63
N GLU A 38 16.12 0.30 -8.45
CA GLU A 38 15.50 0.96 -9.61
C GLU A 38 14.93 -0.06 -10.59
N LYS A 39 15.68 -1.13 -10.86
CA LYS A 39 15.23 -2.22 -11.75
C LYS A 39 14.06 -3.00 -11.19
N ARG A 40 14.05 -3.19 -9.87
CA ARG A 40 12.93 -3.83 -9.17
C ARG A 40 11.66 -2.96 -9.23
N VAL A 41 11.82 -1.66 -9.04
CA VAL A 41 10.71 -0.69 -9.12
C VAL A 41 10.15 -0.63 -10.53
N GLU A 42 11.01 -0.51 -11.56
CA GLU A 42 10.61 -0.51 -12.98
C GLU A 42 9.83 -1.79 -13.33
N ASP A 43 10.33 -2.95 -12.94
CA ASP A 43 9.68 -4.25 -13.19
C ASP A 43 8.31 -4.33 -12.50
N LEU A 44 8.22 -3.92 -11.23
CA LEU A 44 6.96 -3.91 -10.47
C LEU A 44 5.94 -2.99 -11.13
N LEU A 45 6.31 -1.73 -11.39
CA LEU A 45 5.42 -0.73 -12.01
C LEU A 45 4.92 -1.17 -13.40
N SER A 46 5.75 -1.88 -14.18
CA SER A 46 5.37 -2.40 -15.48
C SER A 46 4.32 -3.52 -15.42
N ARG A 47 4.21 -4.18 -14.26
CA ARG A 47 3.24 -5.28 -14.02
C ARG A 47 1.94 -4.80 -13.40
N MET A 48 1.94 -3.63 -12.75
CA MET A 48 0.79 -3.10 -12.05
C MET A 48 -0.27 -2.56 -13.00
N THR A 49 -1.53 -2.88 -12.72
CA THR A 49 -2.69 -2.20 -13.33
C THR A 49 -2.82 -0.78 -12.78
N LEU A 50 -3.69 0.02 -13.39
CA LEU A 50 -3.99 1.36 -12.90
C LEU A 50 -4.60 1.30 -11.49
N GLU A 51 -5.52 0.38 -11.28
CA GLU A 51 -6.19 0.18 -9.98
C GLU A 51 -5.18 -0.20 -8.90
N GLU A 52 -4.26 -1.11 -9.17
CA GLU A 52 -3.21 -1.49 -8.22
C GLU A 52 -2.28 -0.32 -7.89
N LYS A 53 -1.94 0.52 -8.86
CA LYS A 53 -1.16 1.75 -8.62
C LYS A 53 -1.91 2.72 -7.71
N VAL A 54 -3.20 2.92 -7.96
CA VAL A 54 -4.06 3.78 -7.12
C VAL A 54 -4.18 3.21 -5.71
N MET A 55 -4.35 1.89 -5.58
CA MET A 55 -4.43 1.24 -4.26
C MET A 55 -3.13 1.38 -3.47
N GLN A 56 -1.97 1.35 -4.10
CA GLN A 56 -0.68 1.60 -3.44
C GLN A 56 -0.52 3.05 -2.91
N LEU A 57 -1.27 4.00 -3.43
CA LEU A 57 -1.33 5.37 -2.93
C LEU A 57 -2.32 5.56 -1.78
N ASN A 58 -3.17 4.56 -1.51
CA ASN A 58 -4.13 4.63 -0.42
C ASN A 58 -3.48 4.30 0.93
N GLN A 59 -3.85 5.10 1.92
CA GLN A 59 -3.53 4.87 3.32
C GLN A 59 -4.82 4.69 4.13
N TYR A 60 -4.95 3.57 4.80
CA TYR A 60 -6.06 3.30 5.71
C TYR A 60 -5.64 3.58 7.16
N THR A 61 -6.61 3.72 8.03
CA THR A 61 -6.41 3.89 9.48
C THR A 61 -7.21 2.85 10.23
N LEU A 62 -6.58 2.12 11.14
CA LEU A 62 -7.23 1.14 12.02
C LEU A 62 -6.87 1.37 13.48
N GLY A 63 -7.76 0.92 14.38
CA GLY A 63 -7.54 0.94 15.82
C GLY A 63 -7.74 2.31 16.46
N ARG A 64 -8.27 3.31 15.76
CA ARG A 64 -8.51 4.64 16.33
C ARG A 64 -9.72 4.71 17.26
N ASN A 65 -10.69 3.84 17.07
CA ASN A 65 -11.85 3.71 17.94
C ASN A 65 -11.54 2.68 19.01
N ASN A 66 -11.57 3.08 20.28
CA ASN A 66 -11.29 2.26 21.48
C ASN A 66 -12.20 1.02 21.64
N ASN A 67 -12.88 0.61 20.60
CA ASN A 67 -13.74 -0.57 20.58
C ASN A 67 -12.93 -1.79 20.11
N VAL A 68 -12.08 -2.28 21.01
CA VAL A 68 -11.15 -3.42 20.80
C VAL A 68 -11.88 -4.67 20.26
N ASN A 69 -13.19 -4.76 20.46
CA ASN A 69 -14.00 -5.91 20.03
C ASN A 69 -14.23 -5.97 18.51
N ASN A 70 -13.99 -4.87 17.76
CA ASN A 70 -14.29 -4.80 16.33
C ASN A 70 -13.05 -4.72 15.42
N VAL A 71 -11.84 -4.71 15.99
CA VAL A 71 -10.59 -4.60 15.17
C VAL A 71 -10.47 -5.74 14.17
N GLY A 72 -10.86 -6.96 14.57
CA GLY A 72 -10.84 -8.12 13.67
C GLY A 72 -11.78 -8.00 12.47
N GLU A 73 -12.94 -7.36 12.64
CA GLU A 73 -13.87 -7.10 11.54
C GLU A 73 -13.41 -5.96 10.65
N GLU A 74 -12.77 -4.95 11.23
CA GLU A 74 -12.15 -3.86 10.45
C GLU A 74 -11.01 -4.38 9.57
N VAL A 75 -10.18 -5.29 10.09
CA VAL A 75 -9.10 -5.94 9.33
C VAL A 75 -9.63 -6.68 8.10
N LYS A 76 -10.78 -7.34 8.21
CA LYS A 76 -11.41 -8.02 7.06
C LYS A 76 -11.80 -7.07 5.95
N LYS A 77 -12.14 -5.82 6.28
CA LYS A 77 -12.51 -4.78 5.31
C LYS A 77 -11.33 -4.12 4.61
N VAL A 78 -10.11 -4.30 5.13
CA VAL A 78 -8.90 -3.74 4.51
C VAL A 78 -8.57 -4.53 3.24
N PRO A 79 -8.51 -3.89 2.07
CA PRO A 79 -8.10 -4.55 0.83
C PRO A 79 -6.66 -5.05 0.92
N ALA A 80 -6.37 -6.18 0.25
CA ALA A 80 -5.02 -6.76 0.25
C ALA A 80 -4.00 -5.92 -0.53
N GLU A 81 -4.47 -5.02 -1.40
CA GLU A 81 -3.66 -4.24 -2.33
C GLU A 81 -3.26 -2.86 -1.80
N ILE A 82 -3.64 -2.49 -0.56
CA ILE A 82 -3.33 -1.16 -0.02
C ILE A 82 -1.83 -0.94 0.16
N GLY A 83 -1.38 0.30 -0.07
CA GLY A 83 0.03 0.68 0.09
C GLY A 83 0.44 0.86 1.55
N SER A 84 -0.39 1.48 2.36
CA SER A 84 -0.04 1.80 3.74
C SER A 84 -1.22 1.77 4.70
N LEU A 85 -0.89 1.62 5.99
CA LEU A 85 -1.85 1.55 7.07
C LEU A 85 -1.31 2.28 8.30
N ILE A 86 -2.04 3.28 8.79
CA ILE A 86 -1.83 3.82 10.13
C ILE A 86 -2.53 2.88 11.12
N TYR A 87 -1.75 2.23 11.97
CA TYR A 87 -2.24 1.17 12.85
C TYR A 87 -2.01 1.55 14.31
N PHE A 88 -3.07 1.93 15.02
CA PHE A 88 -3.02 2.40 16.39
C PHE A 88 -3.04 1.29 17.44
N GLU A 89 -3.20 0.04 17.03
CA GLU A 89 -3.18 -1.12 17.92
C GLU A 89 -1.78 -1.70 18.10
N THR A 90 -1.53 -2.30 19.26
CA THR A 90 -0.25 -2.94 19.57
C THR A 90 -0.24 -4.45 19.32
N ASN A 91 -1.34 -5.00 18.79
CA ASN A 91 -1.46 -6.42 18.54
C ASN A 91 -0.62 -6.84 17.33
N SER A 92 0.50 -7.51 17.59
CA SER A 92 1.43 -7.98 16.57
C SER A 92 0.85 -9.09 15.69
N GLU A 93 -0.03 -9.94 16.24
CA GLU A 93 -0.67 -11.01 15.50
C GLU A 93 -1.60 -10.45 14.42
N LEU A 94 -2.44 -9.48 14.75
CA LEU A 94 -3.28 -8.81 13.77
C LEU A 94 -2.46 -8.12 12.67
N ARG A 95 -1.35 -7.46 13.04
CA ARG A 95 -0.43 -6.86 12.07
C ARG A 95 0.15 -7.91 11.12
N ASN A 96 0.61 -9.03 11.67
CA ASN A 96 1.17 -10.13 10.87
C ASN A 96 0.12 -10.75 9.95
N ASN A 97 -1.13 -10.89 10.42
CA ASN A 97 -2.23 -11.40 9.61
C ASN A 97 -2.58 -10.45 8.44
N MET A 98 -2.57 -9.13 8.66
CA MET A 98 -2.75 -8.14 7.59
C MET A 98 -1.62 -8.21 6.57
N GLN A 99 -0.38 -8.32 7.03
CA GLN A 99 0.78 -8.47 6.15
C GLN A 99 0.72 -9.76 5.34
N LYS A 100 0.36 -10.87 5.99
CA LYS A 100 0.15 -12.14 5.32
C LYS A 100 -0.93 -12.05 4.25
N LYS A 101 -2.08 -11.43 4.59
CA LYS A 101 -3.16 -11.18 3.62
C LYS A 101 -2.66 -10.41 2.40
N ALA A 102 -1.94 -9.31 2.60
CA ALA A 102 -1.40 -8.52 1.49
C ALA A 102 -0.45 -9.31 0.59
N MET A 103 0.39 -10.15 1.18
CA MET A 103 1.38 -10.93 0.44
C MET A 103 0.82 -12.17 -0.25
N GLU A 104 -0.22 -12.79 0.29
CA GLU A 104 -0.77 -14.06 -0.20
C GLU A 104 -2.05 -13.89 -1.04
N GLU A 105 -2.89 -12.88 -0.73
CA GLU A 105 -4.17 -12.68 -1.41
C GLU A 105 -4.08 -11.64 -2.54
N SER A 106 -3.10 -10.71 -2.52
CA SER A 106 -2.92 -9.80 -3.63
C SER A 106 -2.10 -10.43 -4.77
N ARG A 107 -2.39 -10.04 -6.00
CA ARG A 107 -1.75 -10.60 -7.21
C ARG A 107 -0.23 -10.39 -7.24
N LEU A 108 0.25 -9.27 -6.75
CA LEU A 108 1.67 -8.89 -6.79
C LEU A 108 2.39 -9.21 -5.48
N GLY A 109 1.67 -9.45 -4.39
CA GLY A 109 2.24 -9.75 -3.08
C GLY A 109 3.06 -8.59 -2.52
N ILE A 110 2.59 -7.35 -2.67
CA ILE A 110 3.27 -6.15 -2.16
C ILE A 110 2.95 -6.02 -0.67
N PRO A 111 3.96 -5.95 0.21
CA PRO A 111 3.73 -5.79 1.64
C PRO A 111 3.19 -4.39 1.98
N ILE A 112 2.37 -4.32 3.03
CA ILE A 112 1.83 -3.05 3.56
C ILE A 112 2.92 -2.31 4.32
N ILE A 113 3.02 -1.00 4.14
CA ILE A 113 3.81 -0.10 4.99
C ILE A 113 2.96 0.26 6.20
N PHE A 114 3.40 -0.13 7.41
CA PHE A 114 2.76 0.26 8.64
C PHE A 114 3.35 1.55 9.20
N GLY A 115 2.48 2.48 9.57
CA GLY A 115 2.81 3.70 10.28
C GLY A 115 2.14 3.75 11.64
N TYR A 116 2.73 4.51 12.55
CA TYR A 116 2.13 4.92 13.81
C TYR A 116 2.36 6.41 14.01
N ASP A 117 1.33 7.11 14.40
CA ASP A 117 1.38 8.56 14.59
C ASP A 117 1.82 8.88 16.03
N ALA A 118 3.12 8.88 16.23
CA ALA A 118 3.76 9.05 17.53
C ALA A 118 4.25 10.49 17.77
N ILE A 119 3.48 11.49 17.41
CA ILE A 119 3.80 12.92 17.35
C ILE A 119 4.77 13.41 18.45
N HIS A 120 4.57 12.97 19.69
CA HIS A 120 5.44 13.34 20.82
C HIS A 120 5.68 12.15 21.79
N GLY A 121 5.72 10.95 21.26
CA GLY A 121 5.99 9.72 22.00
C GLY A 121 4.93 8.65 21.82
N PHE A 122 5.20 7.44 22.30
CA PHE A 122 4.32 6.30 22.20
C PHE A 122 3.88 5.82 23.58
N ARG A 123 4.69 5.00 24.26
CA ARG A 123 4.45 4.57 25.64
C ARG A 123 4.98 5.60 26.62
N THR A 124 6.16 6.14 26.35
CA THR A 124 6.69 7.32 27.03
C THR A 124 6.30 8.55 26.24
N VAL A 125 5.51 9.42 26.84
CA VAL A 125 4.99 10.63 26.22
C VAL A 125 5.87 11.80 26.59
N TYR A 126 6.36 12.53 25.60
CA TYR A 126 7.10 13.78 25.74
C TYR A 126 6.14 14.98 25.70
N PRO A 127 6.59 16.16 26.11
CA PRO A 127 5.82 17.38 25.93
C PRO A 127 5.39 17.56 24.44
N ILE A 128 4.23 18.16 24.21
CA ILE A 128 3.76 18.48 22.86
C ILE A 128 4.76 19.38 22.13
N SER A 129 4.72 19.40 20.81
CA SER A 129 5.71 20.13 19.97
C SER A 129 5.86 21.61 20.35
N LEU A 130 4.76 22.28 20.72
CA LEU A 130 4.80 23.67 21.18
C LEU A 130 5.62 23.81 22.47
N ALA A 131 5.41 22.92 23.44
CA ALA A 131 6.17 22.94 24.71
C ALA A 131 7.64 22.57 24.51
N GLN A 132 7.94 21.67 23.58
CA GLN A 132 9.33 21.36 23.18
C GLN A 132 10.00 22.58 22.56
N ALA A 133 9.31 23.32 21.68
CA ALA A 133 9.79 24.56 21.08
C ALA A 133 10.11 25.64 22.14
N CYS A 134 9.34 25.72 23.22
CA CYS A 134 9.58 26.63 24.32
C CYS A 134 10.91 26.37 25.09
N SER A 135 11.53 25.21 24.88
CA SER A 135 12.85 24.91 25.47
C SER A 135 13.97 25.72 24.81
N TRP A 136 13.79 26.25 23.60
CA TRP A 136 14.81 26.90 22.78
C TRP A 136 16.08 26.06 22.62
N ASN A 137 15.95 24.73 22.74
CA ASN A 137 17.05 23.78 22.67
C ASN A 137 16.74 22.68 21.60
N PRO A 138 17.19 22.86 20.34
CA PRO A 138 16.94 21.92 19.27
C PRO A 138 17.55 20.53 19.54
N ASP A 139 18.71 20.46 20.21
CA ASP A 139 19.39 19.19 20.53
C ASP A 139 18.55 18.33 21.50
N LEU A 140 17.81 18.99 22.39
CA LEU A 140 16.89 18.30 23.30
C LEU A 140 15.72 17.67 22.52
N VAL A 141 15.18 18.39 21.55
CA VAL A 141 14.09 17.91 20.69
C VAL A 141 14.56 16.75 19.82
N GLU A 142 15.74 16.88 19.21
CA GLU A 142 16.33 15.80 18.40
C GLU A 142 16.52 14.51 19.24
N ARG A 143 17.05 14.62 20.45
CA ARG A 143 17.19 13.46 21.35
C ARG A 143 15.85 12.83 21.71
N ALA A 144 14.82 13.64 21.98
CA ALA A 144 13.48 13.13 22.27
C ALA A 144 12.89 12.36 21.08
N CYS A 145 13.06 12.88 19.86
CA CYS A 145 12.65 12.20 18.64
C CYS A 145 13.44 10.90 18.41
N ALA A 146 14.76 10.92 18.62
CA ALA A 146 15.61 9.74 18.46
C ALA A 146 15.21 8.61 19.42
N VAL A 147 14.88 8.91 20.68
CA VAL A 147 14.38 7.93 21.64
C VAL A 147 13.02 7.39 21.24
N SER A 148 12.15 8.25 20.69
CA SER A 148 10.82 7.80 20.21
C SER A 148 10.89 6.88 19.00
N ALA A 149 11.97 6.94 18.23
CA ALA A 149 12.19 6.13 17.02
C ALA A 149 12.81 4.74 17.29
N GLN A 150 13.32 4.49 18.52
CA GLN A 150 13.87 3.20 18.95
C GLN A 150 12.78 2.24 19.44
#